data_cf89c3f13222d9b79a03d765e28c18a6
#
_entry.id   cf89c3f13222d9b79a03d765e28c18a6
#
_cell.length_a   1.000
_cell.length_b   1.000
_cell.length_c   1.000
_cell.angle_alpha   90.00
_cell.angle_beta   90.00
_cell.angle_gamma   90.00
#
_symmetry.space_group_name_H-M   'P 1'
#
loop_
_entity.id
_entity.type
_entity.pdbx_description
1 polymer ?
#
loop_
_entity_poly.entity_id
_entity_poly.type
_entity_poly.pdbx_seq_one_letter_code
_entity_poly.pdbx_strand_id
1 'polypeptide(L)'
;DEILRFCKENSIEFVTDATNSDIKYSRNRIRHTVIPQLKSVNPAFERSAGGCMELLAQDEELLTQTARSLLESARRDGGCSAQVLAEAHPSLARRALAMTLEENTGVTPEREAVERLLSLLKTGGSAQINGGVTVRVRHGLIEFPAEELPELPELELAEGEFTFGGARVTARIIHRRETNNLQNLSKQVLEYRLDYDKIQGKPILRGRRAGDRLSLKARGCTKSLKKLFNELAIPPEERNGRIVLADGGGVLFAEGIGCDSRVCVTDGTENILLVTIKR
;
A
#
# COMPACT_ATOMS: atom_id res chain seq x y z
N ASP A 1 6.47 40.04 30.40
CA ASP A 1 6.90 40.96 31.45
C ASP A 1 7.70 40.29 32.56
N GLU A 2 7.40 39.04 32.95
CA GLU A 2 8.12 38.28 33.99
C GLU A 2 9.60 38.05 33.60
N ILE A 3 9.84 37.65 32.34
CA ILE A 3 11.22 37.45 31.83
C ILE A 3 12.03 38.74 31.88
N LEU A 4 11.47 39.87 31.50
CA LEU A 4 12.13 41.15 31.53
C LEU A 4 12.40 41.61 32.97
N ARG A 5 11.47 41.33 33.90
CA ARG A 5 11.63 41.59 35.32
C ARG A 5 12.74 40.70 35.89
N PHE A 6 12.76 39.43 35.60
CA PHE A 6 13.81 38.49 36.01
C PHE A 6 15.19 38.91 35.52
N CYS A 7 15.29 39.31 34.22
CA CYS A 7 16.56 39.81 33.68
C CYS A 7 17.07 41.07 34.44
N LYS A 8 16.16 42.00 34.74
CA LYS A 8 16.50 43.22 35.49
C LYS A 8 16.91 42.89 36.92
N GLU A 9 16.19 42.05 37.63
CA GLU A 9 16.47 41.65 39.01
C GLU A 9 17.82 40.90 39.15
N ASN A 10 18.23 40.17 38.10
CA ASN A 10 19.47 39.39 38.09
C ASN A 10 20.59 40.06 37.27
N SER A 11 20.44 41.35 36.87
CA SER A 11 21.41 42.10 36.08
C SER A 11 21.87 41.37 34.80
N ILE A 12 20.96 40.66 34.13
CA ILE A 12 21.23 39.95 32.90
C ILE A 12 21.08 40.94 31.73
N GLU A 13 22.14 41.16 30.98
CA GLU A 13 22.06 41.95 29.74
C GLU A 13 21.27 41.22 28.67
N PHE A 14 20.36 41.92 28.00
CA PHE A 14 19.59 41.37 26.89
C PHE A 14 19.46 42.40 25.77
N VAL A 15 19.41 41.90 24.53
CA VAL A 15 19.19 42.72 23.34
C VAL A 15 17.72 42.58 22.93
N THR A 16 17.10 43.72 22.67
CA THR A 16 15.74 43.75 22.13
C THR A 16 15.83 43.84 20.60
N ASP A 17 15.35 42.80 19.92
CA ASP A 17 15.24 42.80 18.47
C ASP A 17 14.15 43.81 18.03
N ALA A 18 14.53 44.75 17.16
CA ALA A 18 13.63 45.77 16.63
C ALA A 18 12.40 45.16 15.88
N THR A 19 12.55 43.96 15.35
CA THR A 19 11.44 43.27 14.65
C THR A 19 10.34 42.80 15.60
N ASN A 20 10.58 42.75 16.91
CA ASN A 20 9.57 42.35 17.91
C ASN A 20 8.38 43.33 17.99
N SER A 21 8.56 44.57 17.54
CA SER A 21 7.47 45.59 17.47
C SER A 21 6.77 45.67 16.10
N ASP A 22 7.29 44.94 15.08
CA ASP A 22 6.74 44.99 13.73
C ASP A 22 5.43 44.20 13.63
N ILE A 23 4.31 44.89 13.54
CA ILE A 23 2.96 44.29 13.44
C ILE A 23 2.65 43.64 12.09
N LYS A 24 3.57 43.66 11.11
CA LYS A 24 3.44 42.88 9.88
C LYS A 24 3.45 41.39 10.19
N TYR A 25 4.14 40.98 11.22
CA TYR A 25 4.15 39.56 11.68
C TYR A 25 2.89 39.29 12.50
N SER A 26 2.16 38.24 12.13
CA SER A 26 0.91 37.84 12.78
C SER A 26 1.05 37.66 14.29
N ARG A 27 2.17 37.10 14.77
CA ARG A 27 2.47 36.94 16.19
C ARG A 27 2.53 38.28 16.93
N ASN A 28 3.23 39.26 16.36
CA ASN A 28 3.38 40.57 16.95
C ASN A 28 2.04 41.34 16.93
N ARG A 29 1.29 41.22 15.85
CA ARG A 29 -0.07 41.80 15.74
C ARG A 29 -1.01 41.25 16.81
N ILE A 30 -0.99 39.92 17.03
CA ILE A 30 -1.79 39.31 18.10
C ILE A 30 -1.35 39.88 19.47
N ARG A 31 -0.03 39.87 19.75
CA ARG A 31 0.53 40.30 21.04
C ARG A 31 0.25 41.79 21.34
N HIS A 32 0.46 42.65 20.34
CA HIS A 32 0.41 44.10 20.56
C HIS A 32 -0.94 44.72 20.26
N THR A 33 -1.83 44.07 19.52
CA THR A 33 -3.11 44.63 19.13
C THR A 33 -4.29 43.83 19.68
N VAL A 34 -4.31 42.48 19.42
CA VAL A 34 -5.50 41.67 19.73
C VAL A 34 -5.61 41.38 21.23
N ILE A 35 -4.54 40.89 21.85
CA ILE A 35 -4.55 40.55 23.30
C ILE A 35 -4.90 41.75 24.18
N PRO A 36 -4.35 42.97 23.96
CA PRO A 36 -4.74 44.14 24.74
C PRO A 36 -6.22 44.49 24.61
N GLN A 37 -6.80 44.34 23.42
CA GLN A 37 -8.23 44.58 23.23
C GLN A 37 -9.08 43.53 23.99
N LEU A 38 -8.72 42.28 23.94
CA LEU A 38 -9.38 41.20 24.69
C LEU A 38 -9.28 41.45 26.20
N LYS A 39 -8.13 41.92 26.68
CA LYS A 39 -7.93 42.31 28.10
C LYS A 39 -8.73 43.53 28.51
N SER A 40 -9.03 44.48 27.61
CA SER A 40 -9.90 45.61 27.90
C SER A 40 -11.34 45.20 28.13
N VAL A 41 -11.79 44.08 27.48
CA VAL A 41 -13.14 43.51 27.68
C VAL A 41 -13.17 42.60 28.92
N ASN A 42 -12.13 41.78 29.08
CA ASN A 42 -11.97 40.89 30.24
C ASN A 42 -10.51 40.95 30.76
N PRO A 43 -10.27 41.67 31.87
CA PRO A 43 -8.93 41.78 32.45
C PRO A 43 -8.27 40.41 32.81
N ALA A 44 -9.09 39.39 33.07
CA ALA A 44 -8.62 38.01 33.35
C ALA A 44 -8.47 37.14 32.11
N PHE A 45 -8.57 37.70 30.87
CA PHE A 45 -8.61 36.97 29.61
C PHE A 45 -7.46 35.97 29.51
N GLU A 46 -6.21 36.39 29.75
CA GLU A 46 -5.01 35.49 29.61
C GLU A 46 -5.11 34.29 30.55
N ARG A 47 -5.54 34.50 31.82
CA ARG A 47 -5.72 33.43 32.81
C ARG A 47 -6.84 32.50 32.40
N SER A 48 -7.97 33.04 31.97
CA SER A 48 -9.14 32.23 31.55
C SER A 48 -8.83 31.42 30.29
N ALA A 49 -8.17 32.06 29.30
CA ALA A 49 -7.74 31.37 28.08
C ALA A 49 -6.71 30.28 28.36
N GLY A 50 -5.71 30.56 29.21
CA GLY A 50 -4.73 29.58 29.66
C GLY A 50 -5.36 28.38 30.33
N GLY A 51 -6.27 28.60 31.30
CA GLY A 51 -6.98 27.52 31.96
C GLY A 51 -7.86 26.70 31.01
N CYS A 52 -8.52 27.35 30.03
CA CYS A 52 -9.26 26.64 29.00
C CYS A 52 -8.34 25.76 28.12
N MET A 53 -7.18 26.27 27.73
CA MET A 53 -6.18 25.53 26.93
C MET A 53 -5.63 24.32 27.71
N GLU A 54 -5.40 24.46 29.01
CA GLU A 54 -4.96 23.35 29.88
C GLU A 54 -6.01 22.23 29.94
N LEU A 55 -7.29 22.57 30.13
CA LEU A 55 -8.38 21.60 30.12
C LEU A 55 -8.51 20.90 28.76
N LEU A 56 -8.47 21.67 27.66
CA LEU A 56 -8.51 21.10 26.31
C LEU A 56 -7.31 20.16 26.03
N ALA A 57 -6.13 20.49 26.55
CA ALA A 57 -4.94 19.64 26.41
C ALA A 57 -5.13 18.31 27.16
N GLN A 58 -5.72 18.33 28.38
CA GLN A 58 -6.02 17.11 29.12
C GLN A 58 -7.09 16.24 28.41
N ASP A 59 -8.15 16.89 27.88
CA ASP A 59 -9.18 16.19 27.12
C ASP A 59 -8.59 15.57 25.84
N GLU A 60 -7.71 16.26 25.14
CA GLU A 60 -7.04 15.76 23.93
C GLU A 60 -6.12 14.57 24.26
N GLU A 61 -5.40 14.63 25.38
CA GLU A 61 -4.55 13.51 25.81
C GLU A 61 -5.40 12.26 26.08
N LEU A 62 -6.49 12.39 26.84
CA LEU A 62 -7.41 11.29 27.15
C LEU A 62 -8.02 10.70 25.88
N LEU A 63 -8.52 11.55 24.97
CA LEU A 63 -9.11 11.11 23.69
C LEU A 63 -8.08 10.43 22.79
N THR A 64 -6.85 10.89 22.79
CA THR A 64 -5.74 10.32 22.04
C THR A 64 -5.38 8.93 22.58
N GLN A 65 -5.26 8.77 23.90
CA GLN A 65 -4.99 7.48 24.54
C GLN A 65 -6.15 6.48 24.27
N THR A 66 -7.39 6.96 24.39
CA THR A 66 -8.57 6.13 24.10
C THR A 66 -8.63 5.70 22.64
N ALA A 67 -8.29 6.58 21.71
CA ALA A 67 -8.23 6.26 20.28
C ALA A 67 -7.10 5.26 19.95
N ARG A 68 -5.96 5.33 20.64
CA ARG A 68 -4.89 4.31 20.51
C ARG A 68 -5.36 2.94 21.00
N SER A 69 -6.03 2.87 22.13
CA SER A 69 -6.58 1.60 22.64
C SER A 69 -7.63 1.03 21.68
N LEU A 70 -8.47 1.88 21.09
CA LEU A 70 -9.42 1.47 20.04
C LEU A 70 -8.67 0.91 18.82
N LEU A 71 -7.63 1.59 18.36
CA LEU A 71 -6.84 1.15 17.22
C LEU A 71 -6.16 -0.19 17.47
N GLU A 72 -5.58 -0.41 18.65
CA GLU A 72 -4.99 -1.69 19.03
C GLU A 72 -6.05 -2.82 19.01
N SER A 73 -7.25 -2.56 19.51
CA SER A 73 -8.35 -3.54 19.47
C SER A 73 -8.83 -3.85 18.04
N ALA A 74 -8.63 -2.91 17.12
CA ALA A 74 -9.00 -3.03 15.70
C ALA A 74 -7.92 -3.67 14.84
N ARG A 75 -6.66 -3.82 15.29
CA ARG A 75 -5.57 -4.43 14.51
C ARG A 75 -5.89 -5.87 14.14
N ARG A 76 -5.60 -6.23 12.89
CA ARG A 76 -5.77 -7.58 12.31
C ARG A 76 -4.61 -7.86 11.38
N ASP A 77 -4.37 -9.14 11.07
CA ASP A 77 -3.43 -9.52 10.01
C ASP A 77 -3.85 -8.89 8.68
N GLY A 78 -2.96 -8.12 8.08
CA GLY A 78 -3.20 -7.43 6.81
C GLY A 78 -3.88 -6.07 6.89
N GLY A 79 -4.15 -5.54 8.11
CA GLY A 79 -4.73 -4.20 8.21
C GLY A 79 -5.46 -3.91 9.52
N CYS A 80 -6.47 -3.06 9.44
CA CYS A 80 -7.26 -2.63 10.59
C CYS A 80 -8.75 -2.91 10.33
N SER A 81 -9.47 -3.40 11.36
CA SER A 81 -10.90 -3.71 11.25
C SER A 81 -11.76 -2.46 11.04
N ALA A 82 -12.37 -2.35 9.87
CA ALA A 82 -13.29 -1.27 9.53
C ALA A 82 -14.56 -1.30 10.40
N GLN A 83 -15.03 -2.50 10.79
CA GLN A 83 -16.22 -2.65 11.62
C GLN A 83 -16.00 -2.08 13.02
N VAL A 84 -14.89 -2.42 13.69
CA VAL A 84 -14.56 -1.91 15.03
C VAL A 84 -14.52 -0.38 15.03
N LEU A 85 -13.93 0.23 14.00
CA LEU A 85 -13.88 1.69 13.89
C LEU A 85 -15.24 2.31 13.53
N ALA A 86 -16.06 1.63 12.72
CA ALA A 86 -17.40 2.11 12.34
C ALA A 86 -18.40 2.10 13.50
N GLU A 87 -18.21 1.21 14.46
CA GLU A 87 -19.07 1.09 15.67
C GLU A 87 -18.63 2.03 16.79
N ALA A 88 -17.41 2.58 16.73
CA ALA A 88 -16.87 3.48 17.73
C ALA A 88 -17.49 4.89 17.66
N HIS A 89 -17.33 5.65 18.75
CA HIS A 89 -17.73 7.07 18.76
C HIS A 89 -16.99 7.83 17.65
N PRO A 90 -17.68 8.70 16.86
CA PRO A 90 -17.08 9.38 15.71
C PRO A 90 -15.79 10.16 16.01
N SER A 91 -15.66 10.75 17.19
CA SER A 91 -14.43 11.46 17.59
C SER A 91 -13.26 10.50 17.76
N LEU A 92 -13.48 9.31 18.28
CA LEU A 92 -12.44 8.28 18.45
C LEU A 92 -12.09 7.63 17.12
N ALA A 93 -13.10 7.33 16.29
CA ALA A 93 -12.89 6.77 14.95
C ALA A 93 -12.05 7.71 14.09
N ARG A 94 -12.33 9.02 14.09
CA ARG A 94 -11.52 10.02 13.37
C ARG A 94 -10.06 10.03 13.81
N ARG A 95 -9.82 10.04 15.12
CA ARG A 95 -8.45 10.01 15.66
C ARG A 95 -7.72 8.72 15.30
N ALA A 96 -8.38 7.58 15.50
CA ALA A 96 -7.80 6.28 15.15
C ALA A 96 -7.48 6.19 13.64
N LEU A 97 -8.37 6.68 12.77
CA LEU A 97 -8.12 6.75 11.32
C LEU A 97 -6.96 7.69 10.98
N ALA A 98 -6.90 8.86 11.62
CA ALA A 98 -5.79 9.80 11.40
C ALA A 98 -4.44 9.16 11.81
N MET A 99 -4.39 8.49 12.96
CA MET A 99 -3.20 7.74 13.42
C MET A 99 -2.84 6.62 12.43
N THR A 100 -3.82 5.84 11.98
CA THR A 100 -3.61 4.76 11.01
C THR A 100 -3.04 5.30 9.69
N LEU A 101 -3.55 6.44 9.20
CA LEU A 101 -3.05 7.09 8.01
C LEU A 101 -1.61 7.58 8.21
N GLU A 102 -1.33 8.26 9.30
CA GLU A 102 0.01 8.79 9.62
C GLU A 102 1.04 7.68 9.82
N GLU A 103 0.70 6.60 10.53
CA GLU A 103 1.56 5.42 10.71
C GLU A 103 1.95 4.76 9.38
N ASN A 104 1.04 4.71 8.41
CA ASN A 104 1.27 4.01 7.14
C ASN A 104 1.82 4.92 6.03
N THR A 105 1.68 6.25 6.15
CA THR A 105 2.11 7.18 5.10
C THR A 105 3.26 8.09 5.53
N GLY A 106 3.53 8.20 6.84
CA GLY A 106 4.49 9.15 7.39
C GLY A 106 4.05 10.62 7.29
N VAL A 107 2.83 10.90 6.85
CA VAL A 107 2.30 12.25 6.65
C VAL A 107 1.03 12.44 7.47
N THR A 108 0.94 13.56 8.19
CA THR A 108 -0.29 13.93 8.91
C THR A 108 -1.43 14.14 7.90
N PRO A 109 -2.53 13.39 8.02
CA PRO A 109 -3.61 13.43 7.05
C PRO A 109 -4.42 14.74 7.15
N GLU A 110 -4.89 15.23 6.01
CA GLU A 110 -5.88 16.30 5.98
C GLU A 110 -7.24 15.80 6.48
N ARG A 111 -8.03 16.72 7.02
CA ARG A 111 -9.37 16.40 7.55
C ARG A 111 -10.25 15.69 6.52
N GLU A 112 -10.22 16.17 5.27
CA GLU A 112 -11.00 15.61 4.17
C GLU A 112 -10.62 14.16 3.85
N ALA A 113 -9.35 13.79 4.00
CA ALA A 113 -8.89 12.43 3.82
C ALA A 113 -9.47 11.50 4.90
N VAL A 114 -9.46 11.94 6.15
CA VAL A 114 -10.04 11.20 7.28
C VAL A 114 -11.56 11.03 7.12
N GLU A 115 -12.28 12.10 6.73
CA GLU A 115 -13.74 12.05 6.51
C GLU A 115 -14.11 11.12 5.35
N ARG A 116 -13.34 11.14 4.25
CA ARG A 116 -13.52 10.18 3.14
C ARG A 116 -13.36 8.73 3.62
N LEU A 117 -12.30 8.45 4.38
CA LEU A 117 -12.07 7.10 4.88
C LEU A 117 -13.16 6.69 5.89
N LEU A 118 -13.61 7.60 6.75
CA LEU A 118 -14.72 7.36 7.68
C LEU A 118 -16.01 6.95 6.94
N SER A 119 -16.29 7.59 5.79
CA SER A 119 -17.44 7.22 4.97
C SER A 119 -17.34 5.82 4.38
N LEU A 120 -16.11 5.36 4.05
CA LEU A 120 -15.86 4.04 3.48
C LEU A 120 -15.94 2.90 4.49
N LEU A 121 -15.85 3.17 5.79
CA LEU A 121 -15.91 2.11 6.82
C LEU A 121 -17.15 1.23 6.70
N LYS A 122 -18.29 1.82 6.31
CA LYS A 122 -19.58 1.12 6.18
C LYS A 122 -19.86 0.61 4.77
N THR A 123 -19.41 1.36 3.76
CA THR A 123 -19.74 1.07 2.35
C THR A 123 -18.69 0.23 1.64
N GLY A 124 -17.48 0.18 2.19
CA GLY A 124 -16.32 -0.34 1.48
C GLY A 124 -15.90 0.56 0.31
N GLY A 125 -14.84 0.20 -0.38
CA GLY A 125 -14.33 0.94 -1.53
C GLY A 125 -12.89 1.39 -1.36
N SER A 126 -12.45 2.35 -2.18
CA SER A 126 -11.11 2.91 -2.12
C SER A 126 -11.15 4.43 -2.18
N ALA A 127 -10.20 5.07 -1.49
CA ALA A 127 -9.97 6.50 -1.57
C ALA A 127 -8.49 6.78 -1.75
N GLN A 128 -8.20 7.78 -2.57
CA GLN A 128 -6.86 8.35 -2.66
C GLN A 128 -6.74 9.46 -1.61
N ILE A 129 -5.69 9.39 -0.82
CA ILE A 129 -5.38 10.39 0.22
C ILE A 129 -4.16 11.20 -0.20
N ASN A 130 -3.85 12.24 0.57
CA ASN A 130 -2.73 13.13 0.32
C ASN A 130 -1.43 12.35 0.07
N GLY A 131 -0.63 12.81 -0.90
CA GLY A 131 0.61 12.14 -1.30
C GLY A 131 0.41 10.99 -2.29
N GLY A 132 -0.83 10.78 -2.81
CA GLY A 132 -1.09 9.75 -3.82
C GLY A 132 -1.30 8.34 -3.26
N VAL A 133 -1.27 8.18 -1.95
CA VAL A 133 -1.48 6.88 -1.30
C VAL A 133 -2.94 6.45 -1.44
N THR A 134 -3.17 5.24 -1.91
CA THR A 134 -4.50 4.64 -1.98
C THR A 134 -4.78 3.83 -0.72
N VAL A 135 -5.92 4.07 -0.10
CA VAL A 135 -6.44 3.25 1.01
C VAL A 135 -7.66 2.49 0.53
N ARG A 136 -7.77 1.23 0.90
CA ARG A 136 -8.94 0.38 0.57
C ARG A 136 -9.63 -0.07 1.84
N VAL A 137 -10.96 -0.09 1.77
CA VAL A 137 -11.79 -0.80 2.75
C VAL A 137 -12.43 -1.99 2.03
N ARG A 138 -11.95 -3.19 2.33
CA ARG A 138 -12.36 -4.41 1.65
C ARG A 138 -12.46 -5.56 2.65
N HIS A 139 -13.49 -6.41 2.53
CA HIS A 139 -13.73 -7.54 3.44
C HIS A 139 -13.72 -7.15 4.94
N GLY A 140 -14.17 -5.92 5.24
CA GLY A 140 -14.17 -5.41 6.62
C GLY A 140 -12.82 -4.96 7.15
N LEU A 141 -11.78 -4.88 6.30
CA LEU A 141 -10.44 -4.40 6.65
C LEU A 141 -10.12 -3.09 5.92
N ILE A 142 -9.40 -2.23 6.61
CA ILE A 142 -8.72 -1.07 6.05
C ILE A 142 -7.32 -1.53 5.66
N GLU A 143 -7.03 -1.51 4.37
CA GLU A 143 -5.78 -1.98 3.78
C GLU A 143 -5.05 -0.81 3.13
N PHE A 144 -3.73 -0.81 3.26
CA PHE A 144 -2.82 0.06 2.53
C PHE A 144 -2.15 -0.79 1.44
N PRO A 145 -2.64 -0.76 0.20
CA PRO A 145 -2.02 -1.53 -0.87
C PRO A 145 -0.55 -1.15 -0.98
N ALA A 146 0.32 -2.13 -1.09
CA ALA A 146 1.71 -1.89 -1.45
C ALA A 146 1.77 -1.15 -2.80
N GLU A 147 2.83 -0.40 -3.04
CA GLU A 147 3.08 0.19 -4.36
C GLU A 147 3.00 -0.92 -5.42
N GLU A 148 2.39 -0.59 -6.57
CA GLU A 148 2.36 -1.52 -7.69
C GLU A 148 3.80 -1.88 -8.07
N LEU A 149 4.08 -3.17 -8.15
CA LEU A 149 5.37 -3.64 -8.59
C LEU A 149 5.66 -3.07 -9.99
N PRO A 150 6.92 -2.65 -10.26
CA PRO A 150 7.28 -2.15 -11.58
C PRO A 150 7.02 -3.21 -12.65
N GLU A 151 6.73 -2.76 -13.86
CA GLU A 151 6.59 -3.65 -15.00
C GLU A 151 7.91 -4.42 -15.22
N LEU A 152 7.78 -5.73 -15.43
CA LEU A 152 8.95 -6.55 -15.70
C LEU A 152 9.51 -6.24 -17.08
N PRO A 153 10.84 -6.19 -17.26
CA PRO A 153 11.48 -6.07 -18.56
C PRO A 153 11.16 -7.28 -19.43
N GLU A 154 11.54 -7.22 -20.68
CA GLU A 154 11.50 -8.38 -21.57
C GLU A 154 12.85 -9.08 -21.58
N LEU A 155 12.81 -10.42 -21.50
CA LEU A 155 13.98 -11.28 -21.53
C LEU A 155 13.70 -12.49 -22.42
N GLU A 156 14.49 -12.69 -23.47
CA GLU A 156 14.44 -13.92 -24.26
C GLU A 156 14.79 -15.11 -23.37
N LEU A 157 13.93 -16.12 -23.34
CA LEU A 157 14.16 -17.32 -22.53
C LEU A 157 15.30 -18.15 -23.12
N ALA A 158 16.37 -18.32 -22.38
CA ALA A 158 17.44 -19.24 -22.65
C ALA A 158 17.43 -20.39 -21.64
N GLU A 159 18.00 -21.53 -22.03
CA GLU A 159 18.23 -22.61 -21.07
C GLU A 159 19.23 -22.19 -20.00
N GLY A 160 18.97 -22.57 -18.76
CA GLY A 160 19.82 -22.27 -17.61
C GLY A 160 19.03 -21.79 -16.40
N GLU A 161 19.77 -21.24 -15.45
CA GLU A 161 19.24 -20.65 -14.22
C GLU A 161 19.59 -19.16 -14.17
N PHE A 162 18.62 -18.31 -13.89
CA PHE A 162 18.79 -16.85 -13.82
C PHE A 162 17.75 -16.22 -12.90
N THR A 163 17.94 -14.95 -12.57
CA THR A 163 16.98 -14.17 -11.78
C THR A 163 16.15 -13.29 -12.68
N PHE A 164 14.82 -13.35 -12.54
CA PHE A 164 13.89 -12.49 -13.29
C PHE A 164 12.70 -12.12 -12.41
N GLY A 165 12.35 -10.83 -12.37
CA GLY A 165 11.23 -10.33 -11.56
C GLY A 165 11.34 -10.67 -10.07
N GLY A 166 12.55 -10.71 -9.51
CA GLY A 166 12.78 -11.07 -8.11
C GLY A 166 12.62 -12.56 -7.80
N ALA A 167 12.39 -13.39 -8.82
CA ALA A 167 12.30 -14.84 -8.68
C ALA A 167 13.51 -15.54 -9.33
N ARG A 168 13.88 -16.70 -8.81
CA ARG A 168 14.82 -17.61 -9.47
C ARG A 168 14.05 -18.43 -10.50
N VAL A 169 14.43 -18.31 -11.76
CA VAL A 169 13.84 -19.02 -12.89
C VAL A 169 14.83 -20.02 -13.44
N THR A 170 14.40 -21.27 -13.62
CA THR A 170 15.20 -22.28 -14.30
C THR A 170 14.43 -22.74 -15.52
N ALA A 171 15.08 -22.78 -16.68
CA ALA A 171 14.52 -23.28 -17.93
C ALA A 171 15.38 -24.40 -18.49
N ARG A 172 14.76 -25.52 -18.84
CA ARG A 172 15.44 -26.68 -19.46
C ARG A 172 14.55 -27.31 -20.51
N ILE A 173 15.14 -27.71 -21.62
CA ILE A 173 14.49 -28.55 -22.61
C ILE A 173 14.89 -29.99 -22.31
N ILE A 174 13.91 -30.85 -22.07
CA ILE A 174 14.09 -32.26 -21.74
C ILE A 174 13.34 -33.13 -22.74
N HIS A 175 13.94 -34.25 -23.12
CA HIS A 175 13.24 -35.24 -23.93
C HIS A 175 12.24 -36.02 -23.04
N ARG A 176 11.07 -36.34 -23.57
CA ARG A 176 9.99 -37.02 -22.83
C ARG A 176 10.44 -38.27 -22.10
N ARG A 177 11.39 -39.02 -22.67
CA ARG A 177 11.92 -40.26 -22.05
C ARG A 177 12.63 -40.03 -20.71
N GLU A 178 13.06 -38.80 -20.45
CA GLU A 178 13.77 -38.41 -19.23
C GLU A 178 12.82 -37.93 -18.11
N THR A 179 11.53 -37.78 -18.41
CA THR A 179 10.54 -37.22 -17.49
C THR A 179 10.21 -38.13 -16.29
N ASN A 180 10.48 -39.44 -16.39
CA ASN A 180 10.14 -40.42 -15.35
C ASN A 180 10.94 -40.29 -14.04
N ASN A 181 11.96 -39.44 -14.00
CA ASN A 181 12.84 -39.24 -12.84
C ASN A 181 12.64 -37.91 -12.11
N LEU A 182 11.64 -37.09 -12.51
CA LEU A 182 11.39 -35.81 -11.87
C LEU A 182 10.58 -36.00 -10.59
N GLN A 183 11.25 -35.90 -9.42
CA GLN A 183 10.61 -35.90 -8.11
C GLN A 183 9.73 -34.69 -7.93
N ASN A 184 8.62 -34.86 -7.22
CA ASN A 184 7.72 -33.75 -6.82
C ASN A 184 8.50 -32.70 -6.02
N LEU A 185 8.64 -31.51 -6.59
CA LEU A 185 9.25 -30.37 -5.95
C LEU A 185 8.36 -29.83 -4.82
N SER A 186 8.96 -29.22 -3.82
CA SER A 186 8.26 -28.68 -2.66
C SER A 186 7.17 -27.65 -3.06
N LYS A 187 6.16 -27.43 -2.21
CA LYS A 187 5.02 -26.52 -2.41
C LYS A 187 5.39 -25.05 -2.73
N GLN A 188 6.67 -24.68 -2.60
CA GLN A 188 7.19 -23.34 -2.84
C GLN A 188 7.72 -23.11 -4.26
N VAL A 189 7.73 -24.14 -5.11
CA VAL A 189 8.26 -24.06 -6.48
C VAL A 189 7.12 -24.27 -7.46
N LEU A 190 6.88 -23.26 -8.32
CA LEU A 190 5.93 -23.38 -9.42
C LEU A 190 6.63 -24.03 -10.62
N GLU A 191 6.06 -25.09 -11.14
CA GLU A 191 6.58 -25.84 -12.30
C GLU A 191 5.60 -25.77 -13.47
N TYR A 192 6.13 -25.41 -14.63
CA TYR A 192 5.38 -25.32 -15.90
C TYR A 192 6.03 -26.25 -16.92
N ARG A 193 5.22 -27.13 -17.50
CA ARG A 193 5.63 -28.08 -18.55
C ARG A 193 4.91 -27.71 -19.82
N LEU A 194 5.67 -27.38 -20.86
CA LEU A 194 5.15 -26.94 -22.15
C LEU A 194 5.69 -27.84 -23.26
N ASP A 195 4.86 -28.11 -24.23
CA ASP A 195 5.26 -28.78 -25.49
C ASP A 195 6.14 -27.80 -26.27
N TYR A 196 7.45 -28.03 -26.26
CA TYR A 196 8.45 -27.14 -26.86
C TYR A 196 8.26 -27.05 -28.40
N ASP A 197 7.85 -28.15 -29.03
CA ASP A 197 7.68 -28.23 -30.48
C ASP A 197 6.52 -27.39 -31.01
N LYS A 198 5.61 -26.93 -30.11
CA LYS A 198 4.50 -26.05 -30.41
C LYS A 198 4.76 -24.56 -30.16
N ILE A 199 5.94 -24.22 -29.63
CA ILE A 199 6.32 -22.82 -29.38
C ILE A 199 6.68 -22.16 -30.70
N GLN A 200 6.14 -20.95 -30.94
CA GLN A 200 6.32 -20.20 -32.17
C GLN A 200 7.40 -19.12 -32.01
N GLY A 201 8.57 -19.39 -32.57
CA GLY A 201 9.72 -18.49 -32.48
C GLY A 201 10.39 -18.52 -31.11
N LYS A 202 10.99 -17.41 -30.71
CA LYS A 202 11.71 -17.31 -29.44
C LYS A 202 10.76 -16.93 -28.30
N PRO A 203 10.67 -17.74 -27.26
CA PRO A 203 9.82 -17.40 -26.11
C PRO A 203 10.45 -16.28 -25.28
N ILE A 204 9.61 -15.35 -24.81
CA ILE A 204 10.02 -14.16 -24.08
C ILE A 204 9.36 -14.16 -22.70
N LEU A 205 10.16 -14.03 -21.66
CA LEU A 205 9.69 -13.71 -20.32
C LEU A 205 9.42 -12.22 -20.22
N ARG A 206 8.29 -11.83 -19.68
CA ARG A 206 7.87 -10.45 -19.50
C ARG A 206 6.81 -10.30 -18.43
N GLY A 207 6.41 -9.09 -18.12
CA GLY A 207 5.19 -8.80 -17.38
C GLY A 207 3.94 -8.99 -18.24
N ARG A 208 2.77 -8.88 -17.59
CA ARG A 208 1.48 -8.90 -18.27
C ARG A 208 1.34 -7.68 -19.19
N ARG A 209 0.59 -7.84 -20.29
CA ARG A 209 0.20 -6.75 -21.19
C ARG A 209 -1.31 -6.64 -21.29
N ALA A 210 -1.80 -5.46 -21.66
CA ALA A 210 -3.21 -5.28 -22.01
C ALA A 210 -3.55 -6.18 -23.22
N GLY A 211 -4.67 -6.90 -23.11
CA GLY A 211 -5.09 -7.83 -24.15
C GLY A 211 -4.58 -9.27 -24.00
N ASP A 212 -3.63 -9.54 -23.12
CA ASP A 212 -3.15 -10.91 -22.86
C ASP A 212 -4.32 -11.85 -22.49
N ARG A 213 -4.34 -13.00 -23.14
CA ARG A 213 -5.36 -14.04 -22.97
C ARG A 213 -4.68 -15.39 -22.77
N LEU A 214 -5.36 -16.27 -22.04
CA LEU A 214 -4.89 -17.63 -21.79
C LEU A 214 -6.07 -18.58 -21.91
N SER A 215 -5.88 -19.69 -22.61
CA SER A 215 -6.84 -20.77 -22.74
C SER A 215 -6.43 -21.92 -21.83
N LEU A 216 -7.15 -22.12 -20.73
CA LEU A 216 -6.84 -23.20 -19.78
C LEU A 216 -7.55 -24.49 -20.16
N LYS A 217 -6.78 -25.58 -20.38
CA LYS A 217 -7.29 -26.88 -20.79
C LYS A 217 -8.42 -27.38 -19.85
N ALA A 218 -8.25 -27.21 -18.55
CA ALA A 218 -9.20 -27.67 -17.56
C ALA A 218 -10.55 -26.92 -17.59
N ARG A 219 -10.61 -25.73 -18.20
CA ARG A 219 -11.81 -24.87 -18.20
C ARG A 219 -12.48 -24.73 -19.57
N GLY A 220 -11.84 -25.21 -20.63
CA GLY A 220 -12.40 -25.18 -22.01
C GLY A 220 -12.73 -23.78 -22.57
N CYS A 221 -12.22 -22.71 -21.97
CA CYS A 221 -12.50 -21.34 -22.39
C CYS A 221 -11.28 -20.44 -22.32
N THR A 222 -11.21 -19.47 -23.23
CA THR A 222 -10.16 -18.44 -23.26
C THR A 222 -10.61 -17.23 -22.47
N LYS A 223 -9.79 -16.80 -21.50
CA LYS A 223 -10.04 -15.61 -20.66
C LYS A 223 -8.87 -14.65 -20.73
N SER A 224 -9.15 -13.35 -20.53
CA SER A 224 -8.07 -12.38 -20.36
C SER A 224 -7.34 -12.61 -19.03
N LEU A 225 -6.02 -12.33 -18.97
CA LEU A 225 -5.24 -12.44 -17.74
C LEU A 225 -5.83 -11.59 -16.62
N LYS A 226 -6.41 -10.40 -16.94
CA LYS A 226 -7.12 -9.55 -15.98
C LYS A 226 -8.26 -10.30 -15.28
N LYS A 227 -9.09 -11.07 -16.03
CA LYS A 227 -10.18 -11.87 -15.47
C LYS A 227 -9.66 -13.03 -14.63
N LEU A 228 -8.62 -13.71 -15.09
CA LEU A 228 -7.99 -14.82 -14.37
C LEU A 228 -7.37 -14.36 -13.04
N PHE A 229 -6.69 -13.23 -13.03
CA PHE A 229 -6.16 -12.62 -11.80
C PHE A 229 -7.27 -12.28 -10.80
N ASN A 230 -8.42 -11.75 -11.29
CA ASN A 230 -9.56 -11.48 -10.42
C ASN A 230 -10.15 -12.75 -9.83
N GLU A 231 -10.32 -13.81 -10.64
CA GLU A 231 -10.85 -15.10 -10.19
C GLU A 231 -9.96 -15.79 -9.15
N LEU A 232 -8.65 -15.60 -9.25
CA LEU A 232 -7.66 -16.13 -8.32
C LEU A 232 -7.36 -15.19 -7.15
N ALA A 233 -8.12 -14.09 -7.05
CA ALA A 233 -7.96 -13.05 -6.02
C ALA A 233 -6.53 -12.48 -5.92
N ILE A 234 -5.74 -12.48 -7.04
CA ILE A 234 -4.40 -11.89 -7.07
C ILE A 234 -4.54 -10.37 -6.97
N PRO A 235 -3.93 -9.75 -5.94
CA PRO A 235 -4.02 -8.31 -5.70
C PRO A 235 -3.49 -7.50 -6.91
N PRO A 236 -4.10 -6.36 -7.27
CA PRO A 236 -3.67 -5.54 -8.40
C PRO A 236 -2.18 -5.17 -8.36
N GLU A 237 -1.67 -4.84 -7.17
CA GLU A 237 -0.29 -4.46 -6.91
C GLU A 237 0.72 -5.56 -7.22
N GLU A 238 0.34 -6.83 -7.11
CA GLU A 238 1.20 -7.97 -7.43
C GLU A 238 1.21 -8.34 -8.91
N ARG A 239 0.20 -7.89 -9.68
CA ARG A 239 -0.03 -8.37 -11.06
C ARG A 239 1.07 -7.98 -12.03
N ASN A 240 1.68 -6.81 -11.84
CA ASN A 240 2.76 -6.33 -12.70
C ASN A 240 4.06 -7.12 -12.46
N GLY A 241 4.26 -7.63 -11.24
CA GLY A 241 5.40 -8.48 -10.90
C GLY A 241 5.24 -9.96 -11.26
N ARG A 242 4.05 -10.41 -11.78
CA ARG A 242 3.85 -11.80 -12.19
C ARG A 242 4.49 -12.08 -13.54
N ILE A 243 5.25 -13.18 -13.58
CA ILE A 243 5.99 -13.61 -14.78
C ILE A 243 5.01 -14.22 -15.79
N VAL A 244 5.12 -13.76 -17.03
CA VAL A 244 4.41 -14.29 -18.19
C VAL A 244 5.45 -14.76 -19.20
N LEU A 245 5.33 -15.98 -19.69
CA LEU A 245 6.05 -16.45 -20.88
C LEU A 245 5.12 -16.34 -22.08
N ALA A 246 5.62 -15.75 -23.14
CA ALA A 246 4.88 -15.55 -24.39
C ALA A 246 5.77 -15.84 -25.61
N ASP A 247 5.14 -16.17 -26.73
CA ASP A 247 5.78 -16.36 -28.05
C ASP A 247 5.06 -15.56 -29.14
N GLY A 248 5.35 -15.81 -30.39
CA GLY A 248 4.69 -15.19 -31.55
C GLY A 248 3.18 -15.48 -31.63
N GLY A 249 2.68 -16.55 -31.01
CA GLY A 249 1.28 -16.93 -30.98
C GLY A 249 0.52 -16.43 -29.72
N GLY A 250 1.19 -15.79 -28.77
CA GLY A 250 0.58 -15.26 -27.56
C GLY A 250 1.14 -15.82 -26.25
N VAL A 251 0.34 -15.74 -25.17
CA VAL A 251 0.77 -16.21 -23.84
C VAL A 251 0.89 -17.74 -23.81
N LEU A 252 2.02 -18.25 -23.31
CA LEU A 252 2.29 -19.67 -23.11
C LEU A 252 1.95 -20.11 -21.70
N PHE A 253 2.37 -19.35 -20.69
CA PHE A 253 1.92 -19.48 -19.32
C PHE A 253 1.92 -18.15 -18.59
N ALA A 254 1.21 -18.10 -17.46
CA ALA A 254 1.31 -17.01 -16.50
C ALA A 254 1.50 -17.58 -15.09
N GLU A 255 2.41 -16.95 -14.34
CA GLU A 255 2.78 -17.34 -12.97
C GLU A 255 1.57 -17.41 -12.04
N GLY A 256 1.37 -18.57 -11.39
CA GLY A 256 0.25 -18.81 -10.47
C GLY A 256 -1.08 -19.10 -11.17
N ILE A 257 -1.14 -19.13 -12.52
CA ILE A 257 -2.37 -19.42 -13.29
C ILE A 257 -2.28 -20.77 -13.98
N GLY A 258 -1.23 -20.99 -14.80
CA GLY A 258 -1.07 -22.22 -15.57
C GLY A 258 -0.63 -21.97 -17.00
N CYS A 259 -0.61 -23.05 -17.80
CA CYS A 259 -0.21 -23.05 -19.20
C CYS A 259 -1.39 -22.93 -20.15
N ASP A 260 -1.15 -22.34 -21.33
CA ASP A 260 -2.11 -22.31 -22.43
C ASP A 260 -2.34 -23.72 -22.97
N SER A 261 -3.58 -24.01 -23.32
CA SER A 261 -3.98 -25.31 -23.88
C SER A 261 -3.25 -25.66 -25.18
N ARG A 262 -2.83 -24.66 -25.95
CA ARG A 262 -2.06 -24.80 -27.21
C ARG A 262 -0.72 -25.51 -26.98
N VAL A 263 -0.06 -25.23 -25.85
CA VAL A 263 1.26 -25.76 -25.52
C VAL A 263 1.24 -26.79 -24.38
N CYS A 264 0.08 -27.32 -24.05
CA CYS A 264 0.02 -28.42 -23.10
C CYS A 264 0.73 -29.66 -23.64
N VAL A 265 1.47 -30.32 -22.76
CA VAL A 265 2.10 -31.64 -23.05
C VAL A 265 1.03 -32.68 -23.33
N THR A 266 1.20 -33.44 -24.39
CA THR A 266 0.33 -34.53 -24.88
C THR A 266 1.13 -35.80 -25.10
N ASP A 267 0.45 -36.88 -25.47
CA ASP A 267 1.14 -38.16 -25.74
C ASP A 267 2.07 -38.09 -26.94
N GLY A 268 1.86 -37.18 -27.87
CA GLY A 268 2.72 -36.95 -29.02
C GLY A 268 3.86 -35.95 -28.81
N THR A 269 4.00 -35.37 -27.61
CA THR A 269 5.08 -34.40 -27.34
C THR A 269 6.41 -35.12 -27.18
N GLU A 270 7.42 -34.70 -27.94
CA GLU A 270 8.79 -35.24 -27.86
C GLU A 270 9.70 -34.42 -26.96
N ASN A 271 9.69 -33.09 -27.14
CA ASN A 271 10.50 -32.14 -26.37
C ASN A 271 9.65 -31.31 -25.43
N ILE A 272 10.03 -31.24 -24.17
CA ILE A 272 9.31 -30.55 -23.11
C ILE A 272 10.16 -29.39 -22.61
N LEU A 273 9.67 -28.18 -22.69
CA LEU A 273 10.23 -27.04 -21.98
C LEU A 273 9.72 -27.06 -20.54
N LEU A 274 10.66 -27.32 -19.62
CA LEU A 274 10.42 -27.29 -18.19
C LEU A 274 10.87 -25.92 -17.64
N VAL A 275 9.93 -25.15 -17.10
CA VAL A 275 10.23 -23.87 -16.44
C VAL A 275 9.83 -23.96 -14.99
N THR A 276 10.78 -23.67 -14.09
CA THR A 276 10.49 -23.60 -12.65
C THR A 276 10.71 -22.17 -12.16
N ILE A 277 9.81 -21.72 -11.29
CA ILE A 277 9.85 -20.39 -10.68
C ILE A 277 9.83 -20.55 -9.17
N LYS A 278 10.84 -19.99 -8.48
CA LYS A 278 10.96 -19.97 -7.03
C LYS A 278 11.11 -18.54 -6.56
N ARG A 279 10.15 -18.06 -5.77
CA ARG A 279 10.21 -16.76 -5.09
C ARG A 279 10.82 -16.87 -3.70
#